data_4557dcf3a89b1c27851cda24fd04584f
#
_entry.id   4557dcf3a89b1c27851cda24fd04584f
#
_cell.length_a   1.000
_cell.length_b   1.000
_cell.length_c   1.000
_cell.angle_alpha   90.00
_cell.angle_beta   90.00
_cell.angle_gamma   90.00
#
_symmetry.space_group_name_H-M   'P 1'
#
loop_
_entity.id
_entity.type
_entity.pdbx_description
1 polymer ?
#
loop_
_entity_poly.entity_id
_entity_poly.type
_entity_poly.pdbx_seq_one_letter_code
_entity_poly.pdbx_strand_id
1 'polypeptide(L)'
;QSALLEAMAEKQVTVGRKTYPLPELFLVMATQNPLEQEGTYPLPEAQLDRFLLHLKVDYPDAATELAILQLTRGEALSGEQAAVSPISQADIFAARKAILQLHMADSLEHYIVQLIMATRNAKAYSDKLASWIGYGASPRATIAVERCARAKAWLAGRDFVSPDDIQAVFHNALRHRLILTYAAEAEGITTDDVLSEILRLVPSA
;
A
#
# COMPACT_ATOMS: atom_id res chain seq x y z
N GLN A 1 -14.59 -12.46 8.53
CA GLN A 1 -13.15 -12.14 8.57
C GLN A 1 -12.29 -13.33 8.13
N SER A 2 -12.55 -14.58 8.63
CA SER A 2 -11.75 -15.78 8.25
C SER A 2 -11.76 -16.07 6.76
N ALA A 3 -12.92 -15.96 6.08
CA ALA A 3 -13.02 -16.17 4.64
C ALA A 3 -12.21 -15.14 3.81
N LEU A 4 -12.06 -13.91 4.32
CA LEU A 4 -11.24 -12.89 3.68
C LEU A 4 -9.75 -13.26 3.74
N LEU A 5 -9.30 -13.79 4.89
CA LEU A 5 -7.91 -14.25 5.05
C LEU A 5 -7.59 -15.42 4.11
N GLU A 6 -8.51 -16.38 4.00
CA GLU A 6 -8.40 -17.51 3.08
C GLU A 6 -8.33 -17.02 1.62
N ALA A 7 -9.23 -16.12 1.23
CA ALA A 7 -9.24 -15.53 -0.10
C ALA A 7 -7.92 -14.84 -0.46
N MET A 8 -7.35 -14.05 0.47
CA MET A 8 -6.10 -13.32 0.26
C MET A 8 -4.85 -14.21 0.25
N ALA A 9 -4.83 -15.26 1.08
CA ALA A 9 -3.66 -16.10 1.25
C ALA A 9 -3.64 -17.29 0.29
N GLU A 10 -4.78 -17.95 0.13
CA GLU A 10 -4.90 -19.24 -0.56
C GLU A 10 -5.64 -19.14 -1.90
N LYS A 11 -6.14 -17.94 -2.25
CA LYS A 11 -6.91 -17.69 -3.47
C LYS A 11 -8.12 -18.61 -3.61
N GLN A 12 -8.77 -18.91 -2.50
CA GLN A 12 -9.96 -19.75 -2.44
C GLN A 12 -10.89 -19.25 -1.33
N VAL A 13 -12.14 -19.70 -1.35
CA VAL A 13 -13.13 -19.45 -0.31
C VAL A 13 -13.82 -20.75 0.04
N THR A 14 -13.85 -21.10 1.32
CA THR A 14 -14.54 -22.28 1.82
C THR A 14 -15.92 -21.88 2.40
N VAL A 15 -16.99 -22.46 1.83
CA VAL A 15 -18.36 -22.27 2.30
C VAL A 15 -18.91 -23.61 2.74
N GLY A 16 -19.14 -23.76 4.04
CA GLY A 16 -19.54 -25.04 4.65
C GLY A 16 -18.45 -26.11 4.49
N ARG A 17 -18.70 -27.13 3.66
CA ARG A 17 -17.76 -28.24 3.38
C ARG A 17 -17.14 -28.17 1.98
N LYS A 18 -17.40 -27.12 1.23
CA LYS A 18 -16.94 -27.00 -0.16
C LYS A 18 -16.03 -25.81 -0.34
N THR A 19 -14.89 -26.04 -0.96
CA THR A 19 -13.89 -25.03 -1.32
C THR A 19 -14.05 -24.63 -2.78
N TYR A 20 -14.06 -23.32 -3.03
CA TYR A 20 -14.16 -22.73 -4.35
C TYR A 20 -12.89 -21.95 -4.65
N PRO A 21 -12.17 -22.29 -5.73
CA PRO A 21 -11.01 -21.48 -6.15
C PRO A 21 -11.49 -20.13 -6.67
N LEU A 22 -10.73 -19.09 -6.35
CA LEU A 22 -10.97 -17.74 -6.88
C LEU A 22 -10.34 -17.60 -8.27
N PRO A 23 -10.87 -16.69 -9.11
CA PRO A 23 -10.26 -16.36 -10.39
C PRO A 23 -8.79 -15.94 -10.22
N GLU A 24 -7.96 -16.18 -11.24
CA GLU A 24 -6.54 -15.81 -11.21
C GLU A 24 -6.36 -14.28 -11.04
N LEU A 25 -7.22 -13.49 -11.72
CA LEU A 25 -7.33 -12.05 -11.52
C LEU A 25 -8.34 -11.78 -10.41
N PHE A 26 -7.84 -11.65 -9.18
CA PHE A 26 -8.64 -11.35 -8.01
C PHE A 26 -7.96 -10.23 -7.21
N LEU A 27 -8.73 -9.23 -6.81
CA LEU A 27 -8.30 -8.08 -6.00
C LEU A 27 -9.23 -7.95 -4.80
N VAL A 28 -8.65 -7.74 -3.63
CA VAL A 28 -9.37 -7.35 -2.43
C VAL A 28 -9.13 -5.86 -2.18
N MET A 29 -10.20 -5.10 -2.14
CA MET A 29 -10.19 -3.70 -1.75
C MET A 29 -11.11 -3.52 -0.55
N ALA A 30 -10.63 -2.84 0.48
CA ALA A 30 -11.40 -2.48 1.66
C ALA A 30 -11.31 -0.98 1.90
N THR A 31 -12.39 -0.38 2.37
CA THR A 31 -12.45 1.03 2.76
C THR A 31 -12.63 1.12 4.27
N GLN A 32 -12.00 2.11 4.89
CA GLN A 32 -12.20 2.48 6.29
C GLN A 32 -12.62 3.96 6.33
N ASN A 33 -13.75 4.23 6.96
CA ASN A 33 -14.14 5.62 7.24
C ASN A 33 -13.85 5.91 8.72
N PRO A 34 -12.92 6.82 9.04
CA PRO A 34 -12.59 7.14 10.43
C PRO A 34 -13.76 7.78 11.20
N LEU A 35 -14.77 8.31 10.51
CA LEU A 35 -15.95 8.92 11.13
C LEU A 35 -17.04 7.88 11.48
N GLU A 36 -17.03 6.71 10.84
CA GLU A 36 -18.01 5.64 11.04
C GLU A 36 -17.44 4.55 11.97
N GLN A 37 -17.12 4.91 13.21
CA GLN A 37 -16.58 3.94 14.18
C GLN A 37 -17.67 3.16 14.94
N GLU A 38 -18.93 3.57 14.89
CA GLU A 38 -20.01 2.87 15.57
C GLU A 38 -20.38 1.56 14.83
N GLY A 39 -20.25 0.43 15.54
CA GLY A 39 -20.64 -0.89 15.00
C GLY A 39 -19.60 -1.59 14.12
N THR A 40 -18.40 -1.01 13.93
CA THR A 40 -17.31 -1.65 13.19
C THR A 40 -16.19 -2.11 14.13
N TYR A 41 -15.63 -3.29 13.85
CA TYR A 41 -14.40 -3.75 14.52
C TYR A 41 -13.20 -3.49 13.61
N PRO A 42 -12.12 -2.88 14.12
CA PRO A 42 -10.91 -2.72 13.35
C PRO A 42 -10.36 -4.10 12.91
N LEU A 43 -9.78 -4.15 11.73
CA LEU A 43 -9.08 -5.35 11.29
C LEU A 43 -7.82 -5.54 12.16
N PRO A 44 -7.56 -6.77 12.64
CA PRO A 44 -6.31 -7.08 13.33
C PRO A 44 -5.09 -6.78 12.45
N GLU A 45 -3.97 -6.40 13.06
CA GLU A 45 -2.73 -6.03 12.36
C GLU A 45 -2.25 -7.14 11.39
N ALA A 46 -2.38 -8.41 11.78
CA ALA A 46 -2.04 -9.54 10.94
C ALA A 46 -2.89 -9.65 9.65
N GLN A 47 -4.08 -9.05 9.64
CA GLN A 47 -4.94 -8.95 8.46
C GLN A 47 -4.60 -7.72 7.64
N LEU A 48 -4.31 -6.59 8.29
CA LEU A 48 -3.86 -5.37 7.64
C LEU A 48 -2.55 -5.60 6.88
N ASP A 49 -1.58 -6.31 7.46
CA ASP A 49 -0.29 -6.64 6.82
C ASP A 49 -0.42 -7.42 5.50
N ARG A 50 -1.58 -8.03 5.22
CA ARG A 50 -1.85 -8.76 3.97
C ARG A 50 -2.26 -7.85 2.81
N PHE A 51 -2.74 -6.63 3.08
CA PHE A 51 -3.01 -5.65 2.03
C PHE A 51 -1.70 -5.10 1.45
N LEU A 52 -1.64 -4.99 0.14
CA LEU A 52 -0.44 -4.52 -0.54
C LEU A 52 -0.13 -3.05 -0.22
N LEU A 53 -1.14 -2.21 -0.27
CA LEU A 53 -1.08 -0.76 -0.06
C LEU A 53 -2.18 -0.30 0.87
N HIS A 54 -1.90 0.77 1.60
CA HIS A 54 -2.88 1.56 2.35
C HIS A 54 -2.83 3.00 1.84
N LEU A 55 -3.86 3.40 1.12
CA LEU A 55 -3.99 4.74 0.56
C LEU A 55 -4.76 5.63 1.53
N LYS A 56 -4.25 6.82 1.79
CA LYS A 56 -4.97 7.90 2.45
C LYS A 56 -5.72 8.70 1.39
N VAL A 57 -7.01 8.88 1.59
CA VAL A 57 -7.85 9.73 0.75
C VAL A 57 -8.33 10.87 1.64
N ASP A 58 -7.80 12.06 1.40
CA ASP A 58 -8.20 13.28 2.09
C ASP A 58 -9.31 14.00 1.33
N TYR A 59 -9.89 15.03 1.94
CA TYR A 59 -10.84 15.89 1.25
C TYR A 59 -10.20 16.54 0.02
N PRO A 60 -10.95 16.67 -1.09
CA PRO A 60 -10.45 17.35 -2.27
C PRO A 60 -10.26 18.85 -2.01
N ASP A 61 -9.41 19.49 -2.79
CA ASP A 61 -9.27 20.93 -2.80
C ASP A 61 -10.46 21.62 -3.51
N ALA A 62 -10.57 22.95 -3.41
CA ALA A 62 -11.68 23.70 -3.98
C ALA A 62 -11.82 23.55 -5.50
N ALA A 63 -10.73 23.36 -6.23
CA ALA A 63 -10.75 23.17 -7.68
C ALA A 63 -11.32 21.79 -8.03
N THR A 64 -10.90 20.77 -7.30
CA THR A 64 -11.39 19.39 -7.45
C THR A 64 -12.87 19.28 -7.03
N GLU A 65 -13.29 19.96 -5.95
CA GLU A 65 -14.71 20.05 -5.55
C GLU A 65 -15.57 20.64 -6.66
N LEU A 66 -15.11 21.72 -7.28
CA LEU A 66 -15.81 22.33 -8.41
C LEU A 66 -15.90 21.37 -9.60
N ALA A 67 -14.81 20.64 -9.90
CA ALA A 67 -14.81 19.66 -10.97
C ALA A 67 -15.79 18.49 -10.70
N ILE A 68 -15.85 18.00 -9.46
CA ILE A 68 -16.81 16.98 -9.03
C ILE A 68 -18.25 17.46 -9.24
N LEU A 69 -18.55 18.70 -8.79
CA LEU A 69 -19.87 19.30 -8.96
C LEU A 69 -20.28 19.41 -10.45
N GLN A 70 -19.34 19.83 -11.30
CA GLN A 70 -19.59 19.96 -12.74
C GLN A 70 -19.78 18.60 -13.41
N LEU A 71 -18.95 17.59 -13.07
CA LEU A 71 -19.05 16.24 -13.57
C LEU A 71 -20.41 15.61 -13.22
N THR A 72 -20.77 15.63 -11.94
CA THR A 72 -22.03 15.06 -11.45
C THR A 72 -23.26 15.70 -12.11
N ARG A 73 -23.21 17.04 -12.31
CA ARG A 73 -24.27 17.75 -13.03
C ARG A 73 -24.31 17.33 -14.52
N GLY A 74 -23.14 17.18 -15.17
CA GLY A 74 -23.04 16.74 -16.56
C GLY A 74 -23.64 15.33 -16.74
N GLU A 75 -23.27 14.38 -15.90
CA GLU A 75 -23.82 13.03 -15.90
C GLU A 75 -25.33 13.00 -15.68
N ALA A 76 -25.83 13.79 -14.75
CA ALA A 76 -27.28 13.90 -14.48
C ALA A 76 -28.08 14.48 -15.67
N LEU A 77 -27.47 15.36 -16.45
CA LEU A 77 -28.10 15.98 -17.62
C LEU A 77 -28.00 15.10 -18.88
N SER A 78 -26.86 14.44 -19.10
CA SER A 78 -26.63 13.64 -20.32
C SER A 78 -27.12 12.21 -20.20
N GLY A 79 -27.21 11.69 -18.98
CA GLY A 79 -27.48 10.25 -18.74
C GLY A 79 -26.38 9.31 -19.24
N GLU A 80 -25.27 9.84 -19.74
CA GLU A 80 -24.13 9.09 -20.28
C GLU A 80 -22.98 9.08 -19.26
N GLN A 81 -22.56 7.89 -18.86
CA GLN A 81 -21.26 7.71 -18.23
C GLN A 81 -20.17 7.67 -19.30
N ALA A 82 -19.04 8.32 -19.02
CA ALA A 82 -17.89 8.26 -19.93
C ALA A 82 -17.52 6.80 -20.23
N ALA A 83 -17.54 6.42 -21.50
CA ALA A 83 -17.17 5.08 -21.92
C ALA A 83 -15.68 4.84 -21.63
N VAL A 84 -15.38 3.94 -20.71
CA VAL A 84 -14.02 3.50 -20.43
C VAL A 84 -13.69 2.32 -21.34
N SER A 85 -12.61 2.41 -22.12
CA SER A 85 -12.12 1.27 -22.88
C SER A 85 -11.60 0.19 -21.93
N PRO A 86 -12.19 -1.02 -21.93
CA PRO A 86 -11.76 -2.08 -21.02
C PRO A 86 -10.38 -2.60 -21.42
N ILE A 87 -9.54 -2.86 -20.43
CA ILE A 87 -8.26 -3.57 -20.58
C ILE A 87 -8.53 -5.07 -20.44
N SER A 88 -7.95 -5.90 -21.31
CA SER A 88 -8.13 -7.35 -21.22
C SER A 88 -7.37 -7.96 -20.04
N GLN A 89 -7.85 -9.10 -19.50
CA GLN A 89 -7.11 -9.84 -18.48
C GLN A 89 -5.73 -10.29 -18.98
N ALA A 90 -5.62 -10.63 -20.27
CA ALA A 90 -4.35 -11.02 -20.88
C ALA A 90 -3.33 -9.89 -20.84
N ASP A 91 -3.75 -8.64 -21.09
CA ASP A 91 -2.88 -7.46 -21.00
C ASP A 91 -2.41 -7.23 -19.57
N ILE A 92 -3.29 -7.42 -18.57
CA ILE A 92 -2.92 -7.29 -17.16
C ILE A 92 -1.88 -8.36 -16.77
N PHE A 93 -2.03 -9.61 -17.21
CA PHE A 93 -1.05 -10.65 -16.92
C PHE A 93 0.27 -10.43 -17.66
N ALA A 94 0.24 -9.93 -18.90
CA ALA A 94 1.42 -9.54 -19.63
C ALA A 94 2.18 -8.40 -18.92
N ALA A 95 1.45 -7.37 -18.46
CA ALA A 95 2.01 -6.28 -17.68
C ALA A 95 2.64 -6.77 -16.36
N ARG A 96 1.97 -7.66 -15.61
CA ARG A 96 2.52 -8.26 -14.39
C ARG A 96 3.84 -8.98 -14.64
N LYS A 97 3.94 -9.71 -15.74
CA LYS A 97 5.18 -10.41 -16.13
C LYS A 97 6.28 -9.42 -16.50
N ALA A 98 5.97 -8.38 -17.27
CA ALA A 98 6.92 -7.33 -17.65
C ALA A 98 7.44 -6.56 -16.43
N ILE A 99 6.56 -6.22 -15.49
CA ILE A 99 6.92 -5.54 -14.23
C ILE A 99 7.93 -6.37 -13.42
N LEU A 100 7.72 -7.68 -13.30
CA LEU A 100 8.64 -8.56 -12.55
C LEU A 100 10.02 -8.70 -13.23
N GLN A 101 10.11 -8.48 -14.53
CA GLN A 101 11.36 -8.55 -15.29
C GLN A 101 12.09 -7.20 -15.38
N LEU A 102 11.47 -6.12 -14.89
CA LEU A 102 12.09 -4.81 -14.89
C LEU A 102 13.41 -4.83 -14.11
N HIS A 103 14.45 -4.16 -14.59
CA HIS A 103 15.73 -4.14 -13.91
C HIS A 103 15.66 -3.38 -12.57
N MET A 104 16.22 -3.95 -11.53
CA MET A 104 16.51 -3.30 -10.24
C MET A 104 17.95 -3.63 -9.86
N ALA A 105 18.76 -2.62 -9.61
CA ALA A 105 20.15 -2.81 -9.19
C ALA A 105 20.19 -3.42 -7.78
N ASP A 106 21.20 -4.27 -7.52
CA ASP A 106 21.40 -4.92 -6.22
C ASP A 106 21.50 -3.90 -5.07
N SER A 107 22.09 -2.72 -5.32
CA SER A 107 22.13 -1.62 -4.35
C SER A 107 20.74 -1.14 -3.93
N LEU A 108 19.77 -1.11 -4.84
CA LEU A 108 18.38 -0.74 -4.53
C LEU A 108 17.64 -1.82 -3.75
N GLU A 109 17.91 -3.10 -4.02
CA GLU A 109 17.40 -4.20 -3.22
C GLU A 109 17.94 -4.11 -1.77
N HIS A 110 19.23 -3.82 -1.61
CA HIS A 110 19.83 -3.58 -0.30
C HIS A 110 19.23 -2.34 0.38
N TYR A 111 18.97 -1.27 -0.38
CA TYR A 111 18.31 -0.08 0.15
C TYR A 111 16.92 -0.38 0.71
N ILE A 112 16.09 -1.14 -0.03
CA ILE A 112 14.77 -1.59 0.47
C ILE A 112 14.93 -2.38 1.77
N VAL A 113 15.88 -3.33 1.81
CA VAL A 113 16.14 -4.13 3.02
C VAL A 113 16.55 -3.24 4.19
N GLN A 114 17.42 -2.26 3.99
CA GLN A 114 17.84 -1.32 5.04
C GLN A 114 16.68 -0.48 5.57
N LEU A 115 15.80 0.03 4.68
CA LEU A 115 14.59 0.75 5.07
C LEU A 115 13.69 -0.11 5.99
N ILE A 116 13.51 -1.38 5.65
CA ILE A 116 12.71 -2.30 6.47
C ILE A 116 13.41 -2.65 7.78
N MET A 117 14.74 -2.86 7.76
CA MET A 117 15.52 -3.13 8.96
C MET A 117 15.50 -1.95 9.93
N ALA A 118 15.44 -0.71 9.43
CA ALA A 118 15.28 0.48 10.26
C ALA A 118 13.97 0.45 11.07
N THR A 119 12.91 -0.17 10.55
CA THR A 119 11.67 -0.35 11.33
C THR A 119 11.80 -1.39 12.45
N ARG A 120 12.69 -2.39 12.31
CA ARG A 120 12.85 -3.51 13.26
C ARG A 120 13.97 -3.30 14.28
N ASN A 121 15.02 -2.61 13.87
CA ASN A 121 16.17 -2.30 14.71
C ASN A 121 16.39 -0.78 14.74
N ALA A 122 15.34 -0.06 15.11
CA ALA A 122 15.30 1.40 15.10
C ALA A 122 16.43 2.05 15.89
N LYS A 123 16.85 1.42 17.02
CA LYS A 123 17.90 1.93 17.89
C LYS A 123 19.28 2.00 17.19
N ALA A 124 19.54 1.14 16.21
CA ALA A 124 20.78 1.21 15.43
C ALA A 124 20.85 2.46 14.53
N TYR A 125 19.72 3.09 14.25
CA TYR A 125 19.61 4.27 13.41
C TYR A 125 19.41 5.55 14.22
N SER A 126 18.56 5.52 15.27
CA SER A 126 18.27 6.68 16.09
C SER A 126 17.52 6.27 17.37
N ASP A 127 17.90 6.87 18.52
CA ASP A 127 17.15 6.73 19.78
C ASP A 127 15.73 7.30 19.66
N LYS A 128 15.55 8.35 18.88
CA LYS A 128 14.25 8.94 18.54
C LYS A 128 13.34 7.93 17.83
N LEU A 129 13.82 7.28 16.79
CA LEU A 129 13.10 6.23 16.10
C LEU A 129 12.75 5.05 17.03
N ALA A 130 13.70 4.66 17.87
CA ALA A 130 13.49 3.59 18.85
C ALA A 130 12.40 3.92 19.89
N SER A 131 12.23 5.19 20.25
CA SER A 131 11.15 5.62 21.14
C SER A 131 9.77 5.60 20.48
N TRP A 132 9.70 5.69 19.16
CA TRP A 132 8.47 5.78 18.41
C TRP A 132 7.90 4.44 17.94
N ILE A 133 8.75 3.46 17.62
CA ILE A 133 8.34 2.18 17.02
C ILE A 133 8.18 1.11 18.09
N GLY A 134 6.96 0.64 18.28
CA GLY A 134 6.65 -0.53 19.12
C GLY A 134 6.91 -1.85 18.38
N TYR A 135 6.41 -1.96 17.14
CA TYR A 135 6.67 -3.12 16.27
C TYR A 135 6.97 -2.70 14.84
N GLY A 136 8.04 -3.25 14.28
CA GLY A 136 8.47 -3.03 12.91
C GLY A 136 7.74 -3.91 11.89
N ALA A 137 7.91 -3.60 10.61
CA ALA A 137 7.23 -4.23 9.51
C ALA A 137 7.68 -5.68 9.25
N SER A 138 6.77 -6.53 8.81
CA SER A 138 7.00 -7.94 8.44
C SER A 138 7.78 -8.05 7.10
N PRO A 139 8.28 -9.26 6.71
CA PRO A 139 8.88 -9.47 5.39
C PRO A 139 7.94 -9.16 4.22
N ARG A 140 6.61 -9.17 4.43
CA ARG A 140 5.64 -8.74 3.40
C ARG A 140 5.83 -7.28 2.97
N ALA A 141 6.32 -6.44 3.88
CA ALA A 141 6.64 -5.05 3.56
C ALA A 141 7.76 -4.93 2.52
N THR A 142 8.83 -5.73 2.64
CA THR A 142 9.93 -5.77 1.67
C THR A 142 9.40 -6.11 0.28
N ILE A 143 8.59 -7.18 0.19
CA ILE A 143 7.98 -7.63 -1.06
C ILE A 143 7.01 -6.58 -1.63
N ALA A 144 6.24 -5.91 -0.76
CA ALA A 144 5.29 -4.87 -1.18
C ALA A 144 6.02 -3.66 -1.78
N VAL A 145 7.06 -3.15 -1.13
CA VAL A 145 7.85 -2.01 -1.63
C VAL A 145 8.50 -2.36 -2.96
N GLU A 146 9.16 -3.52 -3.05
CA GLU A 146 9.82 -3.99 -4.28
C GLU A 146 8.84 -4.06 -5.45
N ARG A 147 7.71 -4.73 -5.28
CA ARG A 147 6.69 -4.87 -6.34
C ARG A 147 6.07 -3.55 -6.75
N CYS A 148 5.76 -2.69 -5.79
CA CYS A 148 5.15 -1.39 -6.07
C CYS A 148 6.14 -0.43 -6.74
N ALA A 149 7.44 -0.45 -6.37
CA ALA A 149 8.47 0.35 -7.01
C ALA A 149 8.66 -0.06 -8.47
N ARG A 150 8.75 -1.37 -8.77
CA ARG A 150 8.80 -1.87 -10.15
C ARG A 150 7.55 -1.46 -10.95
N ALA A 151 6.36 -1.62 -10.37
CA ALA A 151 5.12 -1.23 -11.03
C ALA A 151 5.09 0.28 -11.33
N LYS A 152 5.56 1.11 -10.39
CA LYS A 152 5.64 2.57 -10.58
C LYS A 152 6.59 2.94 -11.71
N ALA A 153 7.78 2.35 -11.77
CA ALA A 153 8.76 2.57 -12.82
C ALA A 153 8.19 2.16 -14.20
N TRP A 154 7.55 0.98 -14.26
CA TRP A 154 6.91 0.48 -15.48
C TRP A 154 5.79 1.40 -15.98
N LEU A 155 4.90 1.85 -15.08
CA LEU A 155 3.83 2.80 -15.41
C LEU A 155 4.37 4.16 -15.88
N ALA A 156 5.58 4.53 -15.46
CA ALA A 156 6.28 5.72 -15.96
C ALA A 156 7.03 5.48 -17.28
N GLY A 157 6.89 4.29 -17.90
CA GLY A 157 7.52 3.93 -19.19
C GLY A 157 9.03 3.68 -19.10
N ARG A 158 9.57 3.41 -17.90
CA ARG A 158 10.98 3.12 -17.67
C ARG A 158 11.24 1.61 -17.63
N ASP A 159 12.44 1.21 -17.98
CA ASP A 159 12.93 -0.18 -17.97
C ASP A 159 13.80 -0.51 -16.74
N PHE A 160 13.94 0.45 -15.82
CA PHE A 160 14.67 0.29 -14.56
C PHE A 160 13.95 1.02 -13.41
N VAL A 161 14.20 0.55 -12.18
CA VAL A 161 13.74 1.16 -10.94
C VAL A 161 14.77 2.18 -10.45
N SER A 162 14.28 3.31 -9.93
CA SER A 162 15.09 4.34 -9.29
C SER A 162 14.83 4.42 -7.78
N PRO A 163 15.71 5.05 -6.97
CA PRO A 163 15.43 5.33 -5.56
C PRO A 163 14.11 6.08 -5.34
N ASP A 164 13.78 7.01 -6.23
CA ASP A 164 12.55 7.81 -6.15
C ASP A 164 11.29 6.94 -6.26
N ASP A 165 11.33 5.84 -7.01
CA ASP A 165 10.21 4.91 -7.10
C ASP A 165 9.95 4.21 -5.77
N ILE A 166 11.03 3.81 -5.09
CA ILE A 166 10.98 3.18 -3.77
C ILE A 166 10.40 4.17 -2.76
N GLN A 167 10.95 5.40 -2.71
CA GLN A 167 10.50 6.44 -1.78
C GLN A 167 9.04 6.83 -2.00
N ALA A 168 8.61 6.94 -3.25
CA ALA A 168 7.24 7.32 -3.60
C ALA A 168 6.18 6.30 -3.17
N VAL A 169 6.50 5.01 -3.09
CA VAL A 169 5.56 3.97 -2.68
C VAL A 169 5.70 3.61 -1.19
N PHE A 170 6.76 4.05 -0.54
CA PHE A 170 7.16 3.60 0.79
C PHE A 170 6.08 3.83 1.85
N HIS A 171 5.53 5.05 1.95
CA HIS A 171 4.46 5.37 2.90
C HIS A 171 3.21 4.51 2.68
N ASN A 172 2.77 4.40 1.44
CA ASN A 172 1.57 3.62 1.10
C ASN A 172 1.75 2.13 1.36
N ALA A 173 2.96 1.61 1.21
CA ALA A 173 3.26 0.20 1.47
C ALA A 173 3.45 -0.12 2.96
N LEU A 174 3.85 0.87 3.80
CA LEU A 174 4.25 0.58 5.17
C LEU A 174 3.36 1.14 6.27
N ARG A 175 2.57 2.21 6.03
CA ARG A 175 1.87 2.90 7.13
C ARG A 175 0.95 2.01 7.97
N HIS A 176 0.40 0.96 7.39
CA HIS A 176 -0.48 -0.01 8.06
C HIS A 176 0.28 -1.22 8.64
N ARG A 177 1.61 -1.21 8.57
CA ARG A 177 2.49 -2.31 8.99
C ARG A 177 3.37 -1.96 10.19
N LEU A 178 3.29 -0.73 10.67
CA LEU A 178 4.01 -0.25 11.84
C LEU A 178 3.04 -0.09 13.00
N ILE A 179 3.50 -0.47 14.18
CA ILE A 179 2.80 -0.20 15.44
C ILE A 179 3.66 0.78 16.22
N LEU A 180 3.07 1.91 16.59
CA LEU A 180 3.74 2.93 17.39
C LEU A 180 3.75 2.55 18.88
N THR A 181 4.60 3.19 19.65
CA THR A 181 4.52 3.14 21.10
C THR A 181 3.40 4.04 21.59
N TYR A 182 2.83 3.74 22.75
CA TYR A 182 1.84 4.62 23.39
C TYR A 182 2.37 6.04 23.63
N ALA A 183 3.67 6.17 23.94
CA ALA A 183 4.30 7.47 24.13
C ALA A 183 4.29 8.29 22.84
N ALA A 184 4.64 7.68 21.71
CA ALA A 184 4.61 8.33 20.40
C ALA A 184 3.19 8.76 20.00
N GLU A 185 2.19 7.90 20.21
CA GLU A 185 0.79 8.22 19.94
C GLU A 185 0.30 9.38 20.81
N ALA A 186 0.67 9.40 22.10
CA ALA A 186 0.34 10.49 23.03
C ALA A 186 0.99 11.84 22.63
N GLU A 187 2.15 11.80 21.97
CA GLU A 187 2.84 12.96 21.42
C GLU A 187 2.27 13.39 20.04
N GLY A 188 1.29 12.66 19.51
CA GLY A 188 0.69 12.93 18.21
C GLY A 188 1.55 12.51 17.00
N ILE A 189 2.57 11.67 17.23
CA ILE A 189 3.41 11.12 16.15
C ILE A 189 2.58 10.13 15.34
N THR A 190 2.65 10.25 14.03
CA THR A 190 1.98 9.35 13.08
C THR A 190 2.95 8.34 12.48
N THR A 191 2.42 7.25 11.92
CA THR A 191 3.23 6.29 11.16
C THR A 191 3.92 6.96 9.96
N ASP A 192 3.28 7.96 9.34
CA ASP A 192 3.87 8.72 8.23
C ASP A 192 5.07 9.56 8.67
N ASP A 193 5.06 10.12 9.90
CA ASP A 193 6.21 10.84 10.48
C ASP A 193 7.39 9.89 10.70
N VAL A 194 7.11 8.69 11.21
CA VAL A 194 8.13 7.65 11.40
C VAL A 194 8.75 7.23 10.07
N LEU A 195 7.94 7.00 9.05
CA LEU A 195 8.41 6.60 7.72
C LEU A 195 9.23 7.70 7.04
N SER A 196 8.82 8.96 7.21
CA SER A 196 9.57 10.12 6.72
C SER A 196 10.95 10.22 7.40
N GLU A 197 11.01 9.98 8.71
CA GLU A 197 12.29 9.98 9.45
C GLU A 197 13.20 8.82 9.01
N ILE A 198 12.64 7.63 8.73
CA ILE A 198 13.41 6.50 8.20
C ILE A 198 14.01 6.86 6.84
N LEU A 199 13.23 7.43 5.92
CA LEU A 199 13.74 7.87 4.61
C LEU A 199 14.85 8.92 4.73
N ARG A 200 14.78 9.78 5.74
CA ARG A 200 15.82 10.79 6.01
C ARG A 200 17.12 10.17 6.54
N LEU A 201 17.02 9.11 7.36
CA LEU A 201 18.15 8.50 8.03
C LEU A 201 18.87 7.44 7.19
N VAL A 202 18.15 6.74 6.34
CA VAL A 202 18.69 5.69 5.48
C VAL A 202 19.03 6.31 4.12
N PRO A 203 20.33 6.45 3.78
CA PRO A 203 20.71 7.04 2.51
C PRO A 203 20.29 6.15 1.35
N SER A 204 19.76 6.76 0.29
CA SER A 204 19.58 6.08 -0.99
C SER A 204 20.96 5.78 -1.59
N ALA A 205 21.16 4.55 -2.04
CA ALA A 205 22.40 4.10 -2.69
C ALA A 205 22.62 4.79 -4.03
#